data_4b080d58a17a50fb467de5169ef06390
#
_entry.id   4b080d58a17a50fb467de5169ef06390
#
_cell.length_a   1.000
_cell.length_b   1.000
_cell.length_c   1.000
_cell.angle_alpha   90.00
_cell.angle_beta   90.00
_cell.angle_gamma   90.00
#
_symmetry.space_group_name_H-M   'P 1'
#
loop_
_entity.id
_entity.type
_entity.pdbx_description
1 polymer ?
#
loop_
_entity_poly.entity_id
_entity_poly.type
_entity_poly.pdbx_seq_one_letter_code
_entity_poly.pdbx_strand_id
1 'polypeptide(L)'
;KEISIAQAKEIKSECKFLNDEICYIEDIDVEDLPSEKTEVKCITLILCLEGTLRYDINGHTVIAEKNSILYFASGQYVDNFRVMSSTFKGKALLIKTSNISQLAENFTNISTLTNKLNSIDKVKIGTDDIYSINCLLTQIKTFMDKKQNRYQMTFELVHVIIELSLSQAIFYDKYDEQTKDLQLFEQFVDSVEKNIFTQRNISEYHKLLNISPGKLEKIVRSTIEQSPREYIQKRLVTYVCLIAEYTNKKQMPIKKIAELVHYKNQCTLSELVKKHIGISLKQYQNLEPEQQHRIIHRTKADQNAVLKVLPKTYIQEDLIPDLF
;
A
#
# COMPACT_ATOMS: atom_id res chain seq x y z
N LYS A 1 1.51 13.19 10.75
CA LYS A 1 2.83 12.87 10.15
C LYS A 1 2.94 13.49 8.76
N GLU A 2 4.14 13.53 8.22
CA GLU A 2 4.41 14.07 6.88
C GLU A 2 5.38 13.17 6.12
N ILE A 3 5.30 13.17 4.79
CA ILE A 3 6.36 12.64 3.91
C ILE A 3 7.23 13.82 3.52
N SER A 4 8.42 13.88 4.07
CA SER A 4 9.40 14.95 3.80
C SER A 4 10.82 14.39 3.74
N ILE A 5 11.73 15.12 3.11
CA ILE A 5 13.15 14.75 3.07
C ILE A 5 13.75 14.70 4.48
N ALA A 6 13.27 15.56 5.39
CA ALA A 6 13.72 15.55 6.78
C ALA A 6 13.33 14.25 7.49
N GLN A 7 12.10 13.80 7.33
CA GLN A 7 11.62 12.54 7.94
C GLN A 7 12.19 11.29 7.25
N ALA A 8 12.59 11.36 5.98
CA ALA A 8 13.28 10.25 5.32
C ALA A 8 14.57 9.85 6.05
N LYS A 9 15.17 10.73 6.85
CA LYS A 9 16.34 10.43 7.69
C LYS A 9 16.02 9.48 8.86
N GLU A 10 14.76 9.33 9.22
CA GLU A 10 14.27 8.46 10.30
C GLU A 10 13.81 7.09 9.79
N ILE A 11 13.75 6.90 8.47
CA ILE A 11 13.37 5.63 7.84
C ILE A 11 14.49 4.61 8.04
N LYS A 12 14.14 3.35 8.28
CA LYS A 12 15.10 2.25 8.49
C LYS A 12 15.90 1.88 7.25
N SER A 13 15.33 2.09 6.07
CA SER A 13 15.95 1.78 4.80
C SER A 13 17.17 2.67 4.51
N GLU A 14 18.09 2.16 3.72
CA GLU A 14 19.28 2.91 3.31
C GLU A 14 18.90 4.13 2.46
N CYS A 15 19.05 5.32 3.03
CA CYS A 15 18.75 6.58 2.37
C CYS A 15 20.04 7.29 1.96
N LYS A 16 20.04 7.86 0.75
CA LYS A 16 21.09 8.74 0.23
C LYS A 16 20.52 10.13 0.04
N PHE A 17 21.31 11.15 0.37
CA PHE A 17 20.87 12.54 0.31
C PHE A 17 21.82 13.38 -0.55
N LEU A 18 21.24 14.27 -1.36
CA LEU A 18 21.96 15.29 -2.10
C LEU A 18 21.50 16.67 -1.62
N ASN A 19 22.36 17.35 -0.84
CA ASN A 19 22.16 18.72 -0.32
C ASN A 19 20.82 18.94 0.41
N ASP A 20 20.24 17.92 1.05
CA ASP A 20 18.89 17.96 1.64
C ASP A 20 17.78 18.38 0.64
N GLU A 21 18.01 18.21 -0.64
CA GLU A 21 17.08 18.56 -1.72
C GLU A 21 16.52 17.36 -2.47
N ILE A 22 17.31 16.30 -2.54
CA ILE A 22 16.89 15.01 -3.10
C ILE A 22 17.25 13.92 -2.09
N CYS A 23 16.31 13.01 -1.85
CA CYS A 23 16.53 11.79 -1.10
C CYS A 23 16.23 10.60 -1.99
N TYR A 24 17.14 9.64 -2.06
CA TYR A 24 16.95 8.34 -2.71
C TYR A 24 16.90 7.25 -1.64
N ILE A 25 15.93 6.36 -1.76
CA ILE A 25 15.73 5.20 -0.89
C ILE A 25 15.79 3.95 -1.77
N GLU A 26 16.76 3.06 -1.49
CA GLU A 26 17.03 1.88 -2.33
C GLU A 26 15.96 0.79 -2.19
N ASP A 27 15.65 0.43 -0.96
CA ASP A 27 14.74 -0.68 -0.66
C ASP A 27 13.65 -0.18 0.28
N ILE A 28 12.48 0.07 -0.27
CA ILE A 28 11.28 0.37 0.51
C ILE A 28 10.50 -0.92 0.67
N ASP A 29 10.16 -1.24 1.90
CA ASP A 29 9.20 -2.28 2.23
C ASP A 29 7.94 -1.71 2.89
N VAL A 30 7.10 -2.59 3.40
CA VAL A 30 5.83 -2.23 4.03
C VAL A 30 6.01 -1.40 5.30
N GLU A 31 7.09 -1.65 6.04
CA GLU A 31 7.36 -0.97 7.32
C GLU A 31 7.73 0.50 7.12
N ASP A 32 8.25 0.85 5.94
CA ASP A 32 8.63 2.22 5.57
C ASP A 32 7.43 3.06 5.09
N LEU A 33 6.30 2.43 4.78
CA LEU A 33 5.10 3.12 4.31
C LEU A 33 4.31 3.75 5.47
N PRO A 34 3.64 4.89 5.23
CA PRO A 34 2.84 5.54 6.27
C PRO A 34 1.73 4.65 6.82
N SER A 35 1.66 4.49 8.13
CA SER A 35 0.62 3.73 8.82
C SER A 35 -0.65 4.55 9.14
N GLU A 36 -0.60 5.86 8.96
CA GLU A 36 -1.68 6.80 9.25
C GLU A 36 -1.74 7.90 8.20
N LYS A 37 -2.82 8.68 8.20
CA LYS A 37 -2.98 9.82 7.28
C LYS A 37 -1.79 10.76 7.38
N THR A 38 -1.12 10.96 6.27
CA THR A 38 0.17 11.64 6.20
C THR A 38 0.14 12.68 5.09
N GLU A 39 0.57 13.90 5.41
CA GLU A 39 0.69 14.97 4.42
C GLU A 39 2.00 14.84 3.64
N VAL A 40 1.94 15.01 2.33
CA VAL A 40 3.11 15.00 1.45
C VAL A 40 3.69 16.42 1.37
N LYS A 41 4.96 16.59 1.72
CA LYS A 41 5.67 17.89 1.73
C LYS A 41 6.72 18.03 0.62
N CYS A 42 6.91 17.01 -0.18
CA CYS A 42 7.88 17.00 -1.29
C CYS A 42 7.27 16.22 -2.47
N ILE A 43 7.86 16.35 -3.65
CA ILE A 43 7.50 15.47 -4.76
C ILE A 43 8.09 14.10 -4.44
N THR A 44 7.25 13.07 -4.44
CA THR A 44 7.66 11.71 -4.13
C THR A 44 7.29 10.78 -5.29
N LEU A 45 8.28 10.03 -5.77
CA LEU A 45 8.13 8.97 -6.74
C LEU A 45 8.45 7.65 -6.06
N ILE A 46 7.57 6.66 -6.16
CA ILE A 46 7.84 5.30 -5.68
C ILE A 46 7.71 4.32 -6.85
N LEU A 47 8.81 3.68 -7.18
CA LEU A 47 8.86 2.60 -8.16
C LEU A 47 8.48 1.28 -7.49
N CYS A 48 7.37 0.68 -7.87
CA CYS A 48 6.93 -0.63 -7.40
C CYS A 48 7.65 -1.74 -8.20
N LEU A 49 8.60 -2.42 -7.59
CA LEU A 49 9.40 -3.49 -8.21
C LEU A 49 8.78 -4.87 -8.01
N GLU A 50 8.16 -5.11 -6.86
CA GLU A 50 7.47 -6.36 -6.53
C GLU A 50 6.18 -6.07 -5.79
N GLY A 51 5.18 -6.91 -6.04
CA GLY A 51 3.92 -6.91 -5.29
C GLY A 51 2.90 -5.92 -5.82
N THR A 52 1.83 -5.79 -5.04
CA THR A 52 0.69 -4.91 -5.30
C THR A 52 0.39 -4.13 -4.04
N LEU A 53 0.30 -2.82 -4.16
CA LEU A 53 0.08 -1.88 -3.08
C LEU A 53 -1.25 -1.15 -3.30
N ARG A 54 -2.12 -1.14 -2.29
CA ARG A 54 -3.30 -0.29 -2.22
C ARG A 54 -3.01 0.87 -1.27
N TYR A 55 -3.44 2.06 -1.63
CA TYR A 55 -3.38 3.25 -0.78
C TYR A 55 -4.51 4.21 -1.14
N ASP A 56 -4.82 5.11 -0.22
CA ASP A 56 -5.77 6.19 -0.47
C ASP A 56 -4.99 7.51 -0.66
N ILE A 57 -5.38 8.31 -1.64
CA ILE A 57 -4.81 9.63 -1.91
C ILE A 57 -5.93 10.63 -2.10
N ASN A 58 -5.93 11.73 -1.34
CA ASN A 58 -6.96 12.76 -1.37
C ASN A 58 -8.40 12.21 -1.27
N GLY A 59 -8.57 11.07 -0.59
CA GLY A 59 -9.88 10.44 -0.36
C GLY A 59 -10.34 9.45 -1.43
N HIS A 60 -9.53 9.18 -2.46
CA HIS A 60 -9.80 8.08 -3.41
C HIS A 60 -8.74 6.98 -3.33
N THR A 61 -9.15 5.76 -3.63
CA THR A 61 -8.29 4.57 -3.53
C THR A 61 -7.54 4.35 -4.83
N VAL A 62 -6.25 4.04 -4.71
CA VAL A 62 -5.37 3.66 -5.82
C VAL A 62 -4.76 2.29 -5.54
N ILE A 63 -4.65 1.47 -6.58
CA ILE A 63 -3.92 0.20 -6.53
C ILE A 63 -2.76 0.28 -7.51
N ALA A 64 -1.56 0.09 -6.99
CA ALA A 64 -0.33 0.05 -7.76
C ALA A 64 0.21 -1.38 -7.80
N GLU A 65 0.47 -1.85 -9.00
CA GLU A 65 1.03 -3.16 -9.28
C GLU A 65 2.54 -3.07 -9.53
N LYS A 66 3.18 -4.22 -9.59
CA LYS A 66 4.54 -4.33 -10.10
C LYS A 66 4.71 -3.53 -11.41
N ASN A 67 5.83 -2.87 -11.57
CA ASN A 67 6.17 -1.99 -12.68
C ASN A 67 5.26 -0.75 -12.77
N SER A 68 4.79 -0.24 -11.65
CA SER A 68 4.13 1.07 -11.57
C SER A 68 5.03 2.09 -10.88
N ILE A 69 4.93 3.35 -11.28
CA ILE A 69 5.45 4.48 -10.52
C ILE A 69 4.27 5.21 -9.92
N LEU A 70 4.34 5.40 -8.60
CA LEU A 70 3.40 6.21 -7.84
C LEU A 70 3.95 7.62 -7.76
N TYR A 71 3.07 8.59 -7.90
CA TYR A 71 3.38 10.00 -7.80
C TYR A 71 2.62 10.63 -6.65
N PHE A 72 3.35 11.31 -5.76
CA PHE A 72 2.75 12.13 -4.72
C PHE A 72 3.28 13.54 -4.85
N ALA A 73 2.37 14.49 -4.98
CA ALA A 73 2.71 15.92 -5.02
C ALA A 73 2.60 16.55 -3.63
N SER A 74 3.33 17.64 -3.42
CA SER A 74 3.26 18.40 -2.18
C SER A 74 1.85 18.96 -1.95
N GLY A 75 1.35 18.83 -0.73
CA GLY A 75 -0.01 19.23 -0.33
C GLY A 75 -1.06 18.11 -0.43
N GLN A 76 -0.73 16.97 -1.01
CA GLN A 76 -1.62 15.81 -1.01
C GLN A 76 -1.59 15.09 0.33
N TYR A 77 -2.66 14.33 0.60
CA TYR A 77 -2.76 13.46 1.78
C TYR A 77 -2.84 12.02 1.32
N VAL A 78 -1.97 11.18 1.87
CA VAL A 78 -1.94 9.73 1.62
C VAL A 78 -2.27 8.96 2.90
N ASP A 79 -2.95 7.83 2.77
CA ASP A 79 -3.41 7.03 3.91
C ASP A 79 -3.63 5.57 3.48
N ASN A 80 -3.91 4.71 4.47
CA ASN A 80 -4.39 3.34 4.25
C ASN A 80 -3.51 2.47 3.35
N PHE A 81 -2.19 2.63 3.44
CA PHE A 81 -1.29 1.75 2.69
C PHE A 81 -1.47 0.30 3.11
N ARG A 82 -1.72 -0.58 2.12
CA ARG A 82 -1.90 -2.02 2.33
C ARG A 82 -1.20 -2.79 1.23
N VAL A 83 -0.36 -3.73 1.60
CA VAL A 83 0.16 -4.71 0.66
C VAL A 83 -0.91 -5.76 0.39
N MET A 84 -1.26 -5.91 -0.88
CA MET A 84 -2.29 -6.84 -1.34
C MET A 84 -1.70 -8.20 -1.73
N SER A 85 -0.41 -8.25 -2.07
CA SER A 85 0.38 -9.44 -2.41
C SER A 85 1.10 -10.01 -1.17
N SER A 86 1.89 -11.06 -1.36
CA SER A 86 2.71 -11.65 -0.28
C SER A 86 3.86 -10.77 0.16
N THR A 87 4.39 -9.96 -0.75
CA THR A 87 5.54 -9.07 -0.54
C THR A 87 5.32 -7.74 -1.26
N PHE A 88 6.02 -6.72 -0.82
CA PHE A 88 6.15 -5.45 -1.53
C PHE A 88 7.62 -5.03 -1.47
N LYS A 89 8.16 -4.58 -2.60
CA LYS A 89 9.46 -3.94 -2.69
C LYS A 89 9.41 -2.78 -3.66
N GLY A 90 10.05 -1.70 -3.30
CA GLY A 90 10.11 -0.51 -4.12
C GLY A 90 11.38 0.31 -3.91
N LYS A 91 11.55 1.31 -4.77
CA LYS A 91 12.55 2.37 -4.63
C LYS A 91 11.86 3.71 -4.61
N ALA A 92 12.36 4.66 -3.81
CA ALA A 92 11.77 6.00 -3.83
C ALA A 92 12.79 7.08 -4.13
N LEU A 93 12.24 8.15 -4.70
CA LEU A 93 12.92 9.41 -4.93
C LEU A 93 12.04 10.53 -4.38
N LEU A 94 12.57 11.27 -3.40
CA LEU A 94 11.93 12.43 -2.81
C LEU A 94 12.68 13.68 -3.27
N ILE A 95 11.94 14.68 -3.75
CA ILE A 95 12.51 15.90 -4.33
C ILE A 95 11.86 17.10 -3.65
N LYS A 96 12.66 18.02 -3.15
CA LYS A 96 12.17 19.24 -2.51
C LYS A 96 11.36 20.08 -3.49
N THR A 97 10.18 20.52 -3.06
CA THR A 97 9.24 21.26 -3.92
C THR A 97 9.83 22.56 -4.50
N SER A 98 10.74 23.23 -3.76
CA SER A 98 11.43 24.42 -4.26
C SER A 98 12.25 24.19 -5.53
N ASN A 99 12.59 22.94 -5.83
CA ASN A 99 13.41 22.58 -6.99
C ASN A 99 12.57 22.23 -8.22
N ILE A 100 11.26 22.34 -8.12
CA ILE A 100 10.34 22.07 -9.25
C ILE A 100 10.58 23.05 -10.42
N SER A 101 10.98 24.28 -10.12
CA SER A 101 11.35 25.27 -11.14
C SER A 101 12.56 24.83 -11.95
N GLN A 102 13.58 24.28 -11.30
CA GLN A 102 14.78 23.78 -11.96
C GLN A 102 14.50 22.53 -12.79
N LEU A 103 13.64 21.64 -12.30
CA LEU A 103 13.15 20.51 -13.09
C LEU A 103 12.33 20.97 -14.30
N ALA A 104 11.59 22.05 -14.14
CA ALA A 104 10.66 22.57 -15.13
C ALA A 104 11.32 23.52 -16.16
N GLU A 105 12.56 23.92 -16.00
CA GLU A 105 13.28 24.72 -17.03
C GLU A 105 13.31 24.02 -18.39
N ASN A 106 13.31 22.69 -18.40
CA ASN A 106 13.24 21.86 -19.59
C ASN A 106 11.80 21.49 -20.00
N PHE A 107 10.80 21.76 -19.16
CA PHE A 107 9.39 21.65 -19.53
C PHE A 107 8.87 23.00 -20.05
N THR A 108 8.03 22.97 -21.07
CA THR A 108 7.45 24.16 -21.72
C THR A 108 6.70 25.08 -20.74
N ASN A 109 6.35 24.57 -19.53
CA ASN A 109 5.70 25.36 -18.49
C ASN A 109 5.70 24.62 -17.14
N ILE A 110 6.15 25.25 -16.04
CA ILE A 110 6.10 24.73 -14.67
C ILE A 110 4.67 24.32 -14.27
N SER A 111 3.68 25.12 -14.63
CA SER A 111 2.27 24.83 -14.32
C SER A 111 1.79 23.56 -15.00
N THR A 112 2.28 23.26 -16.19
CA THR A 112 1.94 22.04 -16.93
C THR A 112 2.51 20.80 -16.23
N LEU A 113 3.76 20.84 -15.79
CA LEU A 113 4.36 19.75 -15.02
C LEU A 113 3.61 19.51 -13.71
N THR A 114 3.39 20.57 -12.94
CA THR A 114 2.70 20.49 -11.64
C THR A 114 1.28 19.95 -11.82
N ASN A 115 0.55 20.44 -12.82
CA ASN A 115 -0.81 19.97 -13.12
C ASN A 115 -0.83 18.50 -13.53
N LYS A 116 0.13 18.07 -14.37
CA LYS A 116 0.26 16.66 -14.75
C LYS A 116 0.57 15.78 -13.53
N LEU A 117 1.55 16.15 -12.72
CA LEU A 117 1.89 15.39 -11.49
C LEU A 117 0.74 15.33 -10.49
N ASN A 118 -0.05 16.40 -10.36
CA ASN A 118 -1.23 16.44 -9.51
C ASN A 118 -2.41 15.62 -10.04
N SER A 119 -2.47 15.36 -11.34
CA SER A 119 -3.54 14.58 -11.97
C SER A 119 -3.21 13.09 -12.13
N ILE A 120 -1.99 12.69 -11.79
CA ILE A 120 -1.51 11.32 -11.96
C ILE A 120 -1.12 10.75 -10.60
N ASP A 121 -1.86 9.75 -10.13
CA ASP A 121 -1.52 9.08 -8.87
C ASP A 121 -0.57 7.90 -9.09
N LYS A 122 -0.68 7.25 -10.24
CA LYS A 122 0.21 6.16 -10.67
C LYS A 122 0.35 6.11 -12.20
N VAL A 123 1.47 5.59 -12.65
CA VAL A 123 1.71 5.26 -14.06
C VAL A 123 2.20 3.83 -14.18
N LYS A 124 1.59 3.04 -15.03
CA LYS A 124 2.10 1.71 -15.41
C LYS A 124 3.24 1.90 -16.41
N ILE A 125 4.36 1.26 -16.18
CA ILE A 125 5.57 1.35 -17.01
C ILE A 125 5.76 0.05 -17.79
N GLY A 126 6.10 0.17 -19.06
CA GLY A 126 6.47 -0.98 -19.89
C GLY A 126 7.74 -1.66 -19.40
N THR A 127 7.93 -2.95 -19.75
CA THR A 127 9.07 -3.76 -19.28
C THR A 127 10.43 -3.17 -19.63
N ASP A 128 10.57 -2.60 -20.81
CA ASP A 128 11.84 -2.03 -21.30
C ASP A 128 12.15 -0.71 -20.60
N ASP A 129 11.12 0.13 -20.39
CA ASP A 129 11.26 1.41 -19.72
C ASP A 129 11.49 1.24 -18.21
N ILE A 130 10.88 0.23 -17.57
CA ILE A 130 11.14 -0.05 -16.14
C ILE A 130 12.61 -0.42 -15.91
N TYR A 131 13.22 -1.17 -16.83
CA TYR A 131 14.65 -1.48 -16.77
C TYR A 131 15.49 -0.21 -16.88
N SER A 132 15.17 0.64 -17.84
CA SER A 132 15.84 1.93 -18.06
C SER A 132 15.73 2.84 -16.84
N ILE A 133 14.53 2.99 -16.26
CA ILE A 133 14.29 3.78 -15.05
C ILE A 133 15.07 3.23 -13.86
N ASN A 134 15.11 1.91 -13.68
CA ASN A 134 15.88 1.28 -12.60
C ASN A 134 17.39 1.52 -12.76
N CYS A 135 17.92 1.50 -13.98
CA CYS A 135 19.32 1.86 -14.26
C CYS A 135 19.61 3.34 -13.93
N LEU A 136 18.70 4.26 -14.30
CA LEU A 136 18.82 5.68 -13.97
C LEU A 136 18.81 5.92 -12.46
N LEU A 137 17.92 5.26 -11.71
CA LEU A 137 17.89 5.32 -10.24
C LEU A 137 19.19 4.81 -9.62
N THR A 138 19.74 3.72 -10.13
CA THR A 138 21.05 3.19 -9.69
C THR A 138 22.18 4.18 -9.98
N GLN A 139 22.13 4.89 -11.11
CA GLN A 139 23.09 5.91 -11.46
C GLN A 139 22.98 7.12 -10.53
N ILE A 140 21.76 7.55 -10.17
CA ILE A 140 21.51 8.61 -9.18
C ILE A 140 22.17 8.23 -7.85
N LYS A 141 21.94 7.01 -7.33
CA LYS A 141 22.60 6.51 -6.12
C LYS A 141 24.11 6.63 -6.22
N THR A 142 24.70 6.19 -7.35
CA THR A 142 26.14 6.23 -7.59
C THR A 142 26.67 7.69 -7.57
N PHE A 143 25.92 8.64 -8.10
CA PHE A 143 26.30 10.05 -8.07
C PHE A 143 26.24 10.66 -6.66
N MET A 144 25.24 10.25 -5.86
CA MET A 144 25.10 10.67 -4.47
C MET A 144 26.23 10.12 -3.57
N ASP A 145 26.72 8.91 -3.84
CA ASP A 145 27.82 8.30 -3.10
C ASP A 145 29.19 8.94 -3.37
N LYS A 146 29.35 9.61 -4.51
CA LYS A 146 30.62 10.24 -4.90
C LYS A 146 30.72 11.66 -4.36
N LYS A 147 31.84 11.97 -3.68
CA LYS A 147 32.14 13.31 -3.14
C LYS A 147 32.29 14.41 -4.21
N GLN A 148 32.32 14.06 -5.49
CA GLN A 148 32.35 15.04 -6.57
C GLN A 148 30.95 15.64 -6.78
N ASN A 149 30.89 16.96 -6.94
CA ASN A 149 29.66 17.68 -7.17
C ASN A 149 29.04 17.28 -8.52
N ARG A 150 28.09 16.33 -8.48
CA ARG A 150 27.30 15.86 -9.63
C ARG A 150 25.84 16.29 -9.52
N TYR A 151 25.63 17.37 -8.80
CA TYR A 151 24.30 17.92 -8.52
C TYR A 151 23.48 18.08 -9.80
N GLN A 152 24.00 18.83 -10.78
CA GLN A 152 23.31 19.07 -12.03
C GLN A 152 23.00 17.75 -12.78
N MET A 153 23.96 16.83 -12.86
CA MET A 153 23.76 15.54 -13.51
C MET A 153 22.67 14.68 -12.83
N THR A 154 22.55 14.78 -11.51
CA THR A 154 21.49 14.08 -10.78
C THR A 154 20.13 14.65 -11.14
N PHE A 155 19.97 15.96 -11.23
CA PHE A 155 18.73 16.60 -11.65
C PHE A 155 18.34 16.24 -13.09
N GLU A 156 19.30 16.17 -14.01
CA GLU A 156 19.04 15.71 -15.38
C GLU A 156 18.52 14.27 -15.43
N LEU A 157 19.09 13.38 -14.62
CA LEU A 157 18.59 12.00 -14.53
C LEU A 157 17.17 11.93 -13.93
N VAL A 158 16.90 12.74 -12.90
CA VAL A 158 15.55 12.85 -12.31
C VAL A 158 14.56 13.36 -13.36
N HIS A 159 14.93 14.38 -14.13
CA HIS A 159 14.12 14.88 -15.23
C HIS A 159 13.79 13.79 -16.26
N VAL A 160 14.79 13.02 -16.70
CA VAL A 160 14.58 11.91 -17.64
C VAL A 160 13.63 10.85 -17.08
N ILE A 161 13.73 10.51 -15.80
CA ILE A 161 12.81 9.56 -15.15
C ILE A 161 11.36 10.10 -15.19
N ILE A 162 11.17 11.35 -14.86
CA ILE A 162 9.84 11.98 -14.89
C ILE A 162 9.28 11.99 -16.32
N GLU A 163 10.07 12.39 -17.32
CA GLU A 163 9.64 12.41 -18.71
C GLU A 163 9.26 11.03 -19.26
N LEU A 164 10.11 10.02 -19.03
CA LEU A 164 9.82 8.64 -19.41
C LEU A 164 8.52 8.15 -18.80
N SER A 165 8.30 8.44 -17.52
CA SER A 165 7.09 8.03 -16.81
C SER A 165 5.85 8.74 -17.32
N LEU A 166 5.93 10.08 -17.52
CA LEU A 166 4.80 10.87 -18.00
C LEU A 166 4.44 10.55 -19.46
N SER A 167 5.43 10.20 -20.30
CA SER A 167 5.16 9.76 -21.67
C SER A 167 4.32 8.47 -21.69
N GLN A 168 4.56 7.57 -20.76
CA GLN A 168 3.77 6.34 -20.61
C GLN A 168 2.34 6.62 -20.14
N ALA A 169 2.12 7.59 -19.25
CA ALA A 169 0.79 7.96 -18.79
C ALA A 169 -0.17 8.30 -19.95
N ILE A 170 0.33 8.97 -20.99
CA ILE A 170 -0.45 9.35 -22.17
C ILE A 170 -0.86 8.13 -23.00
N PHE A 171 -0.04 7.09 -23.04
CA PHE A 171 -0.34 5.86 -23.77
C PHE A 171 -1.32 4.95 -23.02
N TYR A 172 -1.26 4.91 -21.71
CA TYR A 172 -2.09 4.02 -20.88
C TYR A 172 -3.51 4.54 -20.65
N ASP A 173 -3.75 5.82 -20.74
CA ASP A 173 -5.10 6.42 -20.71
C ASP A 173 -6.00 5.95 -21.89
N LYS A 174 -5.39 5.36 -22.91
CA LYS A 174 -6.08 4.76 -24.07
C LYS A 174 -6.41 3.28 -23.93
N TYR A 175 -5.90 2.58 -22.88
CA TYR A 175 -6.20 1.16 -22.66
C TYR A 175 -7.31 1.01 -21.62
N ASP A 176 -8.52 1.32 -22.03
CA ASP A 176 -9.77 1.37 -21.25
C ASP A 176 -10.14 0.04 -20.52
N GLU A 177 -9.64 -1.12 -20.97
CA GLU A 177 -10.02 -2.41 -20.39
C GLU A 177 -9.25 -2.76 -19.09
N GLN A 178 -7.97 -2.43 -19.01
CA GLN A 178 -7.17 -2.66 -17.79
C GLN A 178 -7.59 -1.72 -16.65
N THR A 179 -7.94 -0.49 -16.98
CA THR A 179 -8.46 0.47 -16.01
C THR A 179 -9.80 0.00 -15.44
N LYS A 180 -10.70 -0.57 -16.26
CA LYS A 180 -11.96 -1.17 -15.82
C LYS A 180 -11.77 -2.39 -14.93
N ASP A 181 -10.81 -3.26 -15.26
CA ASP A 181 -10.52 -4.45 -14.46
C ASP A 181 -9.90 -4.06 -13.10
N LEU A 182 -9.06 -3.03 -13.04
CA LEU A 182 -8.56 -2.48 -11.79
C LEU A 182 -9.65 -1.83 -10.94
N GLN A 183 -10.54 -1.03 -11.54
CA GLN A 183 -11.69 -0.47 -10.84
C GLN A 183 -12.62 -1.57 -10.29
N LEU A 184 -12.85 -2.63 -11.03
CA LEU A 184 -13.61 -3.80 -10.56
C LEU A 184 -12.89 -4.52 -9.42
N PHE A 185 -11.57 -4.61 -9.46
CA PHE A 185 -10.79 -5.16 -8.35
C PHE A 185 -10.88 -4.28 -7.10
N GLU A 186 -10.80 -2.96 -7.23
CA GLU A 186 -11.01 -2.00 -6.12
C GLU A 186 -12.39 -2.17 -5.50
N GLN A 187 -13.43 -2.22 -6.33
CA GLN A 187 -14.80 -2.46 -5.86
C GLN A 187 -14.95 -3.81 -5.15
N PHE A 188 -14.26 -4.85 -5.64
CA PHE A 188 -14.21 -6.15 -4.97
C PHE A 188 -13.58 -6.04 -3.58
N VAL A 189 -12.41 -5.44 -3.49
CA VAL A 189 -11.70 -5.22 -2.22
C VAL A 189 -12.58 -4.45 -1.24
N ASP A 190 -13.15 -3.32 -1.65
CA ASP A 190 -14.03 -2.50 -0.80
C ASP A 190 -15.29 -3.26 -0.36
N SER A 191 -15.84 -4.09 -1.25
CA SER A 191 -16.98 -4.94 -0.91
C SER A 191 -16.61 -6.01 0.12
N VAL A 192 -15.40 -6.59 0.00
CA VAL A 192 -14.90 -7.55 1.00
C VAL A 192 -14.69 -6.86 2.34
N GLU A 193 -14.01 -5.72 2.38
CA GLU A 193 -13.77 -4.98 3.62
C GLU A 193 -15.06 -4.59 4.35
N LYS A 194 -16.09 -4.17 3.61
CA LYS A 194 -17.40 -3.81 4.18
C LYS A 194 -18.18 -5.00 4.73
N ASN A 195 -18.00 -6.19 4.13
CA ASN A 195 -18.87 -7.33 4.39
C ASN A 195 -18.15 -8.54 4.99
N ILE A 196 -16.85 -8.47 5.31
CA ILE A 196 -16.00 -9.60 5.70
C ILE A 196 -16.54 -10.41 6.88
N PHE A 197 -17.20 -9.78 7.83
CA PHE A 197 -17.75 -10.44 9.00
C PHE A 197 -19.08 -11.16 8.71
N THR A 198 -19.83 -10.71 7.73
CA THR A 198 -21.18 -11.24 7.42
C THR A 198 -21.21 -12.05 6.15
N GLN A 199 -20.39 -11.71 5.15
CA GLN A 199 -20.43 -12.28 3.82
C GLN A 199 -19.06 -12.81 3.38
N ARG A 200 -18.98 -14.13 3.15
CA ARG A 200 -17.75 -14.81 2.72
C ARG A 200 -17.92 -15.68 1.49
N ASN A 201 -19.16 -15.74 0.99
CA ASN A 201 -19.44 -16.49 -0.22
C ASN A 201 -19.07 -15.67 -1.45
N ILE A 202 -18.13 -16.16 -2.24
CA ILE A 202 -17.68 -15.50 -3.47
C ILE A 202 -18.83 -15.22 -4.44
N SER A 203 -19.89 -16.07 -4.41
CA SER A 203 -21.06 -15.89 -5.26
C SER A 203 -21.80 -14.57 -5.01
N GLU A 204 -21.73 -14.02 -3.83
CA GLU A 204 -22.35 -12.74 -3.51
C GLU A 204 -21.54 -11.57 -4.06
N TYR A 205 -20.21 -11.65 -4.02
CA TYR A 205 -19.33 -10.60 -4.53
C TYR A 205 -19.43 -10.42 -6.04
N HIS A 206 -19.44 -11.52 -6.82
CA HIS A 206 -19.60 -11.36 -8.27
C HIS A 206 -20.99 -10.85 -8.66
N LYS A 207 -22.04 -11.14 -7.86
CA LYS A 207 -23.37 -10.55 -8.05
C LYS A 207 -23.37 -9.06 -7.74
N LEU A 208 -22.77 -8.65 -6.59
CA LEU A 208 -22.65 -7.25 -6.19
C LEU A 208 -21.93 -6.42 -7.25
N LEU A 209 -20.91 -6.98 -7.88
CA LEU A 209 -20.12 -6.33 -8.93
C LEU A 209 -20.73 -6.46 -10.32
N ASN A 210 -21.82 -7.22 -10.45
CA ASN A 210 -22.49 -7.50 -11.73
C ASN A 210 -21.53 -8.05 -12.80
N ILE A 211 -20.65 -8.99 -12.40
CA ILE A 211 -19.69 -9.67 -13.28
C ILE A 211 -19.78 -11.18 -13.14
N SER A 212 -19.29 -11.90 -14.16
CA SER A 212 -19.25 -13.36 -14.10
C SER A 212 -18.18 -13.86 -13.08
N PRO A 213 -18.36 -15.05 -12.47
CA PRO A 213 -17.36 -15.66 -11.59
C PRO A 213 -15.98 -15.77 -12.25
N GLY A 214 -15.92 -16.17 -13.51
CA GLY A 214 -14.68 -16.30 -14.27
C GLY A 214 -13.97 -14.95 -14.48
N LYS A 215 -14.73 -13.86 -14.68
CA LYS A 215 -14.17 -12.51 -14.78
C LYS A 215 -13.58 -12.07 -13.44
N LEU A 216 -14.28 -12.29 -12.32
CA LEU A 216 -13.74 -11.97 -10.99
C LEU A 216 -12.46 -12.76 -10.69
N GLU A 217 -12.46 -14.06 -10.97
CA GLU A 217 -11.28 -14.92 -10.79
C GLU A 217 -10.09 -14.40 -11.62
N LYS A 218 -10.30 -14.07 -12.91
CA LYS A 218 -9.28 -13.53 -13.80
C LYS A 218 -8.70 -12.21 -13.25
N ILE A 219 -9.57 -11.27 -12.89
CA ILE A 219 -9.16 -9.94 -12.38
C ILE A 219 -8.33 -10.09 -11.11
N VAL A 220 -8.81 -10.83 -10.12
CA VAL A 220 -8.12 -10.96 -8.84
C VAL A 220 -6.77 -11.68 -9.01
N ARG A 221 -6.73 -12.77 -9.79
CA ARG A 221 -5.46 -13.48 -10.04
C ARG A 221 -4.45 -12.65 -10.81
N SER A 222 -4.89 -11.87 -11.80
CA SER A 222 -3.96 -11.03 -12.57
C SER A 222 -3.42 -9.87 -11.74
N THR A 223 -4.17 -9.40 -10.72
CA THR A 223 -3.79 -8.24 -9.91
C THR A 223 -2.94 -8.61 -8.68
N ILE A 224 -3.28 -9.71 -8.00
CA ILE A 224 -2.62 -10.07 -6.72
C ILE A 224 -2.11 -11.51 -6.65
N GLU A 225 -2.14 -12.25 -7.76
CA GLU A 225 -1.67 -13.64 -7.89
C GLU A 225 -2.35 -14.63 -6.92
N GLN A 226 -3.54 -14.29 -6.42
CA GLN A 226 -4.34 -15.10 -5.51
C GLN A 226 -5.76 -15.27 -6.06
N SER A 227 -6.45 -16.33 -5.65
CA SER A 227 -7.87 -16.43 -5.94
C SER A 227 -8.70 -15.48 -5.07
N PRO A 228 -9.89 -15.03 -5.52
CA PRO A 228 -10.80 -14.23 -4.69
C PRO A 228 -11.12 -14.89 -3.35
N ARG A 229 -11.25 -16.23 -3.34
CA ARG A 229 -11.51 -16.99 -2.12
C ARG A 229 -10.33 -16.93 -1.14
N GLU A 230 -9.11 -17.07 -1.63
CA GLU A 230 -7.90 -16.95 -0.80
C GLU A 230 -7.77 -15.55 -0.23
N TYR A 231 -8.04 -14.52 -1.03
CA TYR A 231 -8.06 -13.14 -0.57
C TYR A 231 -9.05 -12.94 0.59
N ILE A 232 -10.32 -13.37 0.42
CA ILE A 232 -11.34 -13.24 1.47
C ILE A 232 -10.92 -14.01 2.74
N GLN A 233 -10.37 -15.21 2.60
CA GLN A 233 -9.91 -16.02 3.73
C GLN A 233 -8.75 -15.34 4.47
N LYS A 234 -7.77 -14.82 3.75
CA LYS A 234 -6.62 -14.12 4.31
C LYS A 234 -7.05 -12.88 5.07
N ARG A 235 -7.95 -12.07 4.49
CA ARG A 235 -8.50 -10.88 5.17
C ARG A 235 -9.24 -11.24 6.44
N LEU A 236 -10.09 -12.26 6.40
CA LEU A 236 -10.79 -12.75 7.60
C LEU A 236 -9.81 -13.18 8.70
N VAL A 237 -8.74 -13.92 8.33
CA VAL A 237 -7.71 -14.34 9.29
C VAL A 237 -7.02 -13.14 9.93
N THR A 238 -6.69 -12.09 9.15
CA THR A 238 -6.16 -10.84 9.70
C THR A 238 -7.08 -10.26 10.77
N TYR A 239 -8.35 -10.12 10.50
CA TYR A 239 -9.32 -9.60 11.47
C TYR A 239 -9.49 -10.51 12.70
N VAL A 240 -9.52 -11.83 12.52
CA VAL A 240 -9.60 -12.79 13.64
C VAL A 240 -8.39 -12.66 14.57
N CYS A 241 -7.20 -12.50 14.01
CA CYS A 241 -5.97 -12.31 14.78
C CYS A 241 -5.96 -10.96 15.50
N LEU A 242 -6.41 -9.89 14.87
CA LEU A 242 -6.57 -8.58 15.52
C LEU A 242 -7.57 -8.64 16.68
N ILE A 243 -8.72 -9.28 16.50
CA ILE A 243 -9.68 -9.50 17.59
C ILE A 243 -9.00 -10.27 18.75
N ALA A 244 -8.23 -11.30 18.44
CA ALA A 244 -7.50 -12.06 19.44
C ALA A 244 -6.48 -11.21 20.21
N GLU A 245 -5.76 -10.32 19.54
CA GLU A 245 -4.82 -9.37 20.16
C GLU A 245 -5.51 -8.40 21.12
N TYR A 246 -6.54 -7.68 20.61
CA TYR A 246 -7.28 -6.70 21.42
C TYR A 246 -7.95 -7.31 22.66
N THR A 247 -8.22 -8.62 22.61
CA THR A 247 -8.89 -9.33 23.71
C THR A 247 -7.94 -10.18 24.54
N ASN A 248 -6.63 -10.15 24.26
CA ASN A 248 -5.64 -11.03 24.87
C ASN A 248 -5.62 -10.92 26.41
N LYS A 249 -5.59 -9.71 26.97
CA LYS A 249 -5.60 -9.49 28.43
C LYS A 249 -6.85 -10.05 29.12
N LYS A 250 -8.00 -10.12 28.44
CA LYS A 250 -9.26 -10.70 28.92
C LYS A 250 -9.50 -12.11 28.40
N GLN A 251 -8.55 -12.67 27.64
CA GLN A 251 -8.57 -14.02 27.08
C GLN A 251 -9.93 -14.42 26.48
N MET A 252 -10.39 -13.68 25.48
CA MET A 252 -11.66 -13.99 24.82
C MET A 252 -11.64 -15.43 24.28
N PRO A 253 -12.61 -16.29 24.64
CA PRO A 253 -12.67 -17.65 24.12
C PRO A 253 -12.79 -17.67 22.59
N ILE A 254 -12.11 -18.62 21.93
CA ILE A 254 -12.14 -18.78 20.48
C ILE A 254 -13.55 -18.94 19.96
N LYS A 255 -14.43 -19.61 20.73
CA LYS A 255 -15.87 -19.72 20.43
C LYS A 255 -16.50 -18.33 20.28
N LYS A 256 -16.18 -17.41 21.16
CA LYS A 256 -16.70 -16.03 21.11
C LYS A 256 -16.17 -15.25 19.93
N ILE A 257 -14.90 -15.42 19.58
CA ILE A 257 -14.30 -14.85 18.38
C ILE A 257 -15.04 -15.39 17.14
N ALA A 258 -15.29 -16.70 17.07
CA ALA A 258 -16.04 -17.31 15.98
C ALA A 258 -17.45 -16.72 15.84
N GLU A 259 -18.15 -16.51 16.97
CA GLU A 259 -19.46 -15.85 17.01
C GLU A 259 -19.40 -14.42 16.46
N LEU A 260 -18.41 -13.61 16.89
CA LEU A 260 -18.24 -12.22 16.46
C LEU A 260 -18.01 -12.10 14.93
N VAL A 261 -17.26 -13.02 14.36
CA VAL A 261 -17.03 -13.03 12.91
C VAL A 261 -18.08 -13.88 12.17
N HIS A 262 -19.18 -14.25 12.83
CA HIS A 262 -20.25 -15.07 12.28
C HIS A 262 -19.76 -16.38 11.62
N TYR A 263 -18.75 -17.02 12.23
CA TYR A 263 -18.24 -18.30 11.72
C TYR A 263 -19.01 -19.47 12.36
N LYS A 264 -19.46 -20.43 11.54
CA LYS A 264 -20.34 -21.50 11.97
C LYS A 264 -19.76 -22.41 13.06
N ASN A 265 -18.42 -22.62 13.03
CA ASN A 265 -17.75 -23.55 13.90
C ASN A 265 -16.36 -23.02 14.26
N GLN A 266 -16.03 -23.00 15.58
CA GLN A 266 -14.73 -22.58 16.09
C GLN A 266 -13.57 -23.47 15.61
N CYS A 267 -13.82 -24.79 15.38
CA CYS A 267 -12.79 -25.71 14.91
C CYS A 267 -12.36 -25.37 13.49
N THR A 268 -13.32 -25.16 12.59
CA THR A 268 -13.04 -24.78 11.21
C THR A 268 -12.42 -23.39 11.10
N LEU A 269 -12.76 -22.45 11.99
CA LEU A 269 -12.08 -21.17 12.08
C LEU A 269 -10.60 -21.34 12.53
N SER A 270 -10.36 -22.17 13.53
CA SER A 270 -8.99 -22.46 14.01
C SER A 270 -8.13 -23.17 12.97
N GLU A 271 -8.72 -24.06 12.17
CA GLU A 271 -8.06 -24.71 11.04
C GLU A 271 -7.72 -23.70 9.95
N LEU A 272 -8.65 -22.79 9.63
CA LEU A 272 -8.43 -21.72 8.67
C LEU A 272 -7.26 -20.83 9.11
N VAL A 273 -7.25 -20.39 10.38
CA VAL A 273 -6.17 -19.58 10.94
C VAL A 273 -4.84 -20.32 10.85
N LYS A 274 -4.79 -21.58 11.32
CA LYS A 274 -3.58 -22.40 11.28
C LYS A 274 -3.07 -22.60 9.84
N LYS A 275 -3.96 -22.76 8.87
CA LYS A 275 -3.58 -22.86 7.45
C LYS A 275 -2.89 -21.61 6.93
N HIS A 276 -3.32 -20.41 7.36
CA HIS A 276 -2.81 -19.15 6.82
C HIS A 276 -1.60 -18.60 7.57
N ILE A 277 -1.51 -18.80 8.89
CA ILE A 277 -0.42 -18.25 9.70
C ILE A 277 0.51 -19.31 10.31
N GLY A 278 0.26 -20.61 10.03
CA GLY A 278 1.12 -21.72 10.47
C GLY A 278 0.91 -22.17 11.92
N ILE A 279 0.27 -21.37 12.77
CA ILE A 279 0.03 -21.65 14.18
C ILE A 279 -1.47 -21.56 14.50
N SER A 280 -1.89 -22.23 15.58
CA SER A 280 -3.29 -22.14 16.02
C SER A 280 -3.61 -20.77 16.62
N LEU A 281 -4.89 -20.37 16.57
CA LEU A 281 -5.33 -19.10 17.16
C LEU A 281 -5.01 -19.00 18.65
N LYS A 282 -5.06 -20.12 19.39
CA LYS A 282 -4.67 -20.16 20.79
C LYS A 282 -3.17 -19.94 21.01
N GLN A 283 -2.33 -20.51 20.14
CA GLN A 283 -0.88 -20.23 20.16
C GLN A 283 -0.62 -18.77 19.83
N TYR A 284 -1.32 -18.21 18.83
CA TYR A 284 -1.22 -16.81 18.45
C TYR A 284 -1.60 -15.87 19.63
N GLN A 285 -2.67 -16.15 20.36
CA GLN A 285 -3.06 -15.38 21.56
C GLN A 285 -1.99 -15.36 22.65
N ASN A 286 -1.16 -16.40 22.74
CA ASN A 286 -0.12 -16.52 23.76
C ASN A 286 1.24 -15.92 23.33
N LEU A 287 1.34 -15.38 22.12
CA LEU A 287 2.56 -14.71 21.68
C LEU A 287 2.68 -13.30 22.27
N GLU A 288 3.91 -12.86 22.46
CA GLU A 288 4.20 -11.46 22.78
C GLU A 288 3.76 -10.52 21.64
N PRO A 289 3.36 -9.27 21.94
CA PRO A 289 2.87 -8.33 20.95
C PRO A 289 3.79 -8.13 19.74
N GLU A 290 5.11 -8.11 19.95
CA GLU A 290 6.10 -8.02 18.89
C GLU A 290 6.10 -9.22 17.94
N GLN A 291 5.89 -10.43 18.50
CA GLN A 291 5.81 -11.67 17.73
C GLN A 291 4.50 -11.71 16.91
N GLN A 292 3.38 -11.29 17.52
CA GLN A 292 2.09 -11.16 16.85
C GLN A 292 2.20 -10.20 15.66
N HIS A 293 2.88 -9.07 15.86
CA HIS A 293 3.07 -8.05 14.82
C HIS A 293 3.85 -8.54 13.59
N ARG A 294 4.80 -9.46 13.79
CA ARG A 294 5.59 -10.07 12.70
C ARG A 294 4.78 -11.07 11.86
N ILE A 295 3.75 -11.67 12.44
CA ILE A 295 2.95 -12.70 11.76
C ILE A 295 1.87 -12.09 10.89
N ILE A 296 1.25 -10.99 11.35
CA ILE A 296 0.14 -10.35 10.65
C ILE A 296 0.45 -8.89 10.40
N HIS A 297 0.49 -8.56 9.14
CA HIS A 297 0.50 -7.16 8.72
C HIS A 297 -0.88 -6.54 8.90
N ARG A 298 -0.94 -5.40 9.58
CA ARG A 298 -2.18 -4.69 9.94
C ARG A 298 -2.06 -3.19 9.72
N THR A 299 -3.17 -2.57 9.35
CA THR A 299 -3.28 -1.13 9.19
C THR A 299 -4.14 -0.51 10.28
N LYS A 300 -4.08 0.80 10.47
CA LYS A 300 -4.99 1.52 11.38
C LYS A 300 -6.46 1.34 10.98
N ALA A 301 -6.75 1.22 9.69
CA ALA A 301 -8.10 0.93 9.21
C ALA A 301 -8.58 -0.47 9.65
N ASP A 302 -7.71 -1.48 9.64
CA ASP A 302 -8.04 -2.82 10.14
C ASP A 302 -8.35 -2.78 11.63
N GLN A 303 -7.55 -2.06 12.41
CA GLN A 303 -7.77 -1.87 13.83
C GLN A 303 -9.11 -1.20 14.11
N ASN A 304 -9.41 -0.11 13.42
CA ASN A 304 -10.69 0.60 13.55
C ASN A 304 -11.90 -0.28 13.16
N ALA A 305 -11.76 -1.12 12.13
CA ALA A 305 -12.81 -2.05 11.73
C ALA A 305 -13.09 -3.10 12.82
N VAL A 306 -12.04 -3.61 13.47
CA VAL A 306 -12.17 -4.56 14.60
C VAL A 306 -12.81 -3.90 15.81
N LEU A 307 -12.40 -2.69 16.18
CA LEU A 307 -12.97 -1.96 17.32
C LEU A 307 -14.49 -1.72 17.19
N LYS A 308 -14.99 -1.55 15.97
CA LYS A 308 -16.45 -1.39 15.71
C LYS A 308 -17.27 -2.66 16.00
N VAL A 309 -16.68 -3.84 15.89
CA VAL A 309 -17.39 -5.12 16.09
C VAL A 309 -17.13 -5.73 17.47
N LEU A 310 -16.10 -5.26 18.19
CA LEU A 310 -15.81 -5.73 19.54
C LEU A 310 -16.87 -5.26 20.54
N PRO A 311 -17.36 -6.15 21.43
CA PRO A 311 -18.19 -5.75 22.55
C PRO A 311 -17.42 -4.79 23.48
N LYS A 312 -18.06 -3.72 23.93
CA LYS A 312 -17.43 -2.71 24.82
C LYS A 312 -16.75 -3.32 26.05
N THR A 313 -17.25 -4.45 26.54
CA THR A 313 -16.67 -5.19 27.70
C THR A 313 -15.26 -5.73 27.44
N TYR A 314 -14.84 -5.83 26.17
CA TYR A 314 -13.52 -6.33 25.78
C TYR A 314 -12.60 -5.21 25.27
N ILE A 315 -13.13 -4.02 25.04
CA ILE A 315 -12.34 -2.85 24.65
C ILE A 315 -11.64 -2.30 25.89
N GLN A 316 -10.33 -2.09 25.82
CA GLN A 316 -9.57 -1.46 26.91
C GLN A 316 -9.60 0.05 26.69
N GLU A 317 -9.89 0.81 27.73
CA GLU A 317 -9.93 2.28 27.70
C GLU A 317 -8.57 2.89 27.34
N ASP A 318 -7.48 2.20 27.67
CA ASP A 318 -6.10 2.65 27.37
C ASP A 318 -5.69 2.52 25.89
N LEU A 319 -6.50 1.86 25.05
CA LEU A 319 -6.22 1.62 23.63
C LEU A 319 -6.98 2.58 22.69
N ILE A 320 -7.72 3.53 23.24
CA ILE A 320 -8.55 4.48 22.48
C ILE A 320 -8.20 5.92 22.89
N PRO A 321 -7.06 6.47 22.44
CA PRO A 321 -6.80 7.89 22.71
C PRO A 321 -7.73 8.86 21.97
N ASP A 322 -8.35 8.46 20.82
CA ASP A 322 -8.96 9.42 19.89
C ASP A 322 -10.27 8.97 19.19
N LEU A 323 -11.13 8.21 19.84
CA LEU A 323 -12.38 7.72 19.22
C LEU A 323 -13.68 8.28 19.84
N PHE A 324 -13.58 9.35 20.67
CA PHE A 324 -14.73 10.11 21.17
C PHE A 324 -14.55 11.59 20.93
#